data_167062622da6754d8e8d2ed868725273
#
_entry.id   167062622da6754d8e8d2ed868725273
#
_cell.length_a   1.000
_cell.length_b   1.000
_cell.length_c   1.000
_cell.angle_alpha   90.00
_cell.angle_beta   90.00
_cell.angle_gamma   90.00
#
_symmetry.space_group_name_H-M   'P 1'
#
loop_
_entity.id
_entity.type
_entity.pdbx_description
1 polymer ?
#
loop_
_entity_poly.entity_id
_entity_poly.type
_entity_poly.pdbx_seq_one_letter_code
_entity_poly.pdbx_strand_id
1 'polypeptide(L)'
;MIMSYVRTIALYLVLIVCVRLMGKRQIGEMEPTEFVVTMLLANLAAIPMQDGAIPLYSGLVPILTVLGSELVLSGLILYSVKFRQLLWGKPVILIENGKLLQDNLRRTRVTLDELTGHLREKDVLDITAVQYAILETDGNLSVFPFPKERPASAKDAGIHPKPQFLPVTIVEDGFLSRENLGRAGKDEAWLKQVLQEHRAEIADTLLLTVDAGNKVVWLGKEYGR
;
A
#
# COMPACT_ATOMS: atom_id res chain seq x y z
N MET A 1 36.59 3.56 -11.65
CA MET A 1 35.91 4.00 -10.40
C MET A 1 34.85 5.04 -10.67
N ILE A 2 35.14 6.26 -11.20
CA ILE A 2 34.14 7.29 -11.50
C ILE A 2 33.04 6.78 -12.45
N MET A 3 33.42 6.07 -13.52
CA MET A 3 32.48 5.50 -14.48
C MET A 3 31.51 4.49 -13.82
N SER A 4 32.00 3.62 -12.93
CA SER A 4 31.13 2.68 -12.19
C SER A 4 30.15 3.42 -11.27
N TYR A 5 30.63 4.49 -10.61
CA TYR A 5 29.78 5.34 -9.77
C TYR A 5 28.64 5.99 -10.56
N VAL A 6 28.95 6.60 -11.71
CA VAL A 6 27.92 7.22 -12.58
C VAL A 6 26.93 6.19 -13.10
N ARG A 7 27.40 5.01 -13.52
CA ARG A 7 26.54 3.90 -13.99
C ARG A 7 25.59 3.41 -12.88
N THR A 8 26.12 3.25 -11.66
CA THR A 8 25.32 2.81 -10.52
C THR A 8 24.19 3.79 -10.23
N ILE A 9 24.49 5.11 -10.18
CA ILE A 9 23.46 6.13 -9.97
C ILE A 9 22.43 6.11 -11.10
N ALA A 10 22.86 6.04 -12.36
CA ALA A 10 21.96 6.02 -13.50
C ALA A 10 20.99 4.83 -13.45
N LEU A 11 21.51 3.62 -13.24
CA LEU A 11 20.69 2.41 -13.14
C LEU A 11 19.81 2.40 -11.89
N TYR A 12 20.29 2.92 -10.77
CA TYR A 12 19.48 3.08 -9.56
C TYR A 12 18.27 3.99 -9.80
N LEU A 13 18.45 5.12 -10.47
CA LEU A 13 17.34 6.01 -10.84
C LEU A 13 16.34 5.32 -11.78
N VAL A 14 16.85 4.56 -12.77
CA VAL A 14 15.99 3.75 -13.65
C VAL A 14 15.17 2.74 -12.85
N LEU A 15 15.78 2.01 -11.91
CA LEU A 15 15.08 1.05 -11.07
C LEU A 15 14.00 1.70 -10.20
N ILE A 16 14.27 2.89 -9.61
CA ILE A 16 13.25 3.65 -8.86
C ILE A 16 12.05 3.96 -9.76
N VAL A 17 12.29 4.41 -10.99
CA VAL A 17 11.22 4.71 -11.94
C VAL A 17 10.45 3.44 -12.31
N CYS A 18 11.15 2.32 -12.56
CA CYS A 18 10.53 1.03 -12.86
C CYS A 18 9.60 0.57 -11.74
N VAL A 19 10.09 0.55 -10.50
CA VAL A 19 9.29 0.14 -9.33
C VAL A 19 8.09 1.09 -9.13
N ARG A 20 8.27 2.39 -9.35
CA ARG A 20 7.17 3.36 -9.25
C ARG A 20 6.09 3.16 -10.31
N LEU A 21 6.48 2.77 -11.53
CA LEU A 21 5.55 2.47 -12.62
C LEU A 21 4.77 1.17 -12.40
N MET A 22 5.37 0.18 -11.71
CA MET A 22 4.70 -1.08 -11.36
C MET A 22 3.57 -0.90 -10.35
N GLY A 23 3.54 0.20 -9.58
CA GLY A 23 2.42 0.50 -8.68
C GLY A 23 2.84 0.95 -7.28
N LYS A 24 1.83 1.13 -6.40
CA LYS A 24 2.02 1.65 -5.03
C LYS A 24 1.95 0.54 -3.96
N ARG A 25 1.98 -0.73 -4.34
CA ARG A 25 1.87 -1.83 -3.37
C ARG A 25 3.12 -1.89 -2.48
N GLN A 26 2.91 -2.09 -1.21
CA GLN A 26 4.00 -2.31 -0.26
C GLN A 26 4.57 -3.72 -0.44
N ILE A 27 5.85 -3.90 -0.12
CA ILE A 27 6.56 -5.19 -0.28
C ILE A 27 5.82 -6.34 0.44
N GLY A 28 5.16 -6.06 1.57
CA GLY A 28 4.37 -7.05 2.33
C GLY A 28 3.02 -7.43 1.70
N GLU A 29 2.57 -6.71 0.67
CA GLU A 29 1.30 -6.93 -0.03
C GLU A 29 1.51 -7.23 -1.53
N MET A 30 2.77 -7.49 -1.92
CA MET A 30 3.12 -7.83 -3.30
C MET A 30 2.65 -9.25 -3.65
N GLU A 31 2.06 -9.39 -4.81
CA GLU A 31 1.79 -10.70 -5.38
C GLU A 31 3.13 -11.43 -5.69
N PRO A 32 3.18 -12.77 -5.61
CA PRO A 32 4.40 -13.53 -5.88
C PRO A 32 5.05 -13.20 -7.24
N THR A 33 4.26 -12.89 -8.26
CA THR A 33 4.72 -12.50 -9.59
C THR A 33 5.45 -11.16 -9.57
N GLU A 34 4.93 -10.17 -8.87
CA GLU A 34 5.55 -8.84 -8.71
C GLU A 34 6.90 -8.93 -7.99
N PHE A 35 6.99 -9.83 -6.98
CA PHE A 35 8.24 -10.10 -6.27
C PHE A 35 9.30 -10.68 -7.22
N VAL A 36 8.95 -11.67 -8.04
CA VAL A 36 9.85 -12.27 -9.04
C VAL A 36 10.36 -11.21 -10.03
N VAL A 37 9.47 -10.34 -10.53
CA VAL A 37 9.85 -9.25 -11.44
C VAL A 37 10.83 -8.29 -10.76
N THR A 38 10.58 -7.92 -9.51
CA THR A 38 11.49 -7.04 -8.75
C THR A 38 12.87 -7.66 -8.59
N MET A 39 12.95 -8.96 -8.28
CA MET A 39 14.23 -9.69 -8.20
C MET A 39 14.95 -9.73 -9.55
N LEU A 40 14.22 -9.97 -10.65
CA LEU A 40 14.78 -9.96 -11.99
C LEU A 40 15.36 -8.59 -12.36
N LEU A 41 14.64 -7.52 -12.09
CA LEU A 41 15.09 -6.15 -12.35
C LEU A 41 16.38 -5.83 -11.58
N ALA A 42 16.46 -6.23 -10.29
CA ALA A 42 17.65 -6.03 -9.48
C ALA A 42 18.86 -6.79 -10.04
N ASN A 43 18.69 -8.06 -10.44
CA ASN A 43 19.76 -8.88 -11.03
C ASN A 43 20.21 -8.32 -12.37
N LEU A 44 19.31 -7.91 -13.24
CA LEU A 44 19.63 -7.34 -14.55
C LEU A 44 20.43 -6.02 -14.44
N ALA A 45 20.12 -5.21 -13.44
CA ALA A 45 20.86 -3.98 -13.17
C ALA A 45 22.24 -4.25 -12.57
N ALA A 46 22.40 -5.28 -11.75
CA ALA A 46 23.64 -5.58 -11.05
C ALA A 46 24.82 -5.87 -12.02
N ILE A 47 24.54 -6.54 -13.15
CA ILE A 47 25.57 -6.93 -14.12
C ILE A 47 26.33 -5.71 -14.67
N PRO A 48 25.70 -4.71 -15.33
CA PRO A 48 26.39 -3.55 -15.85
C PRO A 48 26.87 -2.57 -14.77
N MET A 49 26.40 -2.68 -13.53
CA MET A 49 26.94 -1.92 -12.39
C MET A 49 28.30 -2.45 -11.96
N GLN A 50 28.48 -3.78 -11.95
CA GLN A 50 29.70 -4.45 -11.45
C GLN A 50 30.81 -4.45 -12.47
N ASP A 51 30.48 -4.67 -13.74
CA ASP A 51 31.48 -4.78 -14.81
C ASP A 51 31.45 -3.56 -15.73
N GLY A 52 32.51 -2.77 -15.69
CA GLY A 52 32.69 -1.58 -16.53
C GLY A 52 32.89 -1.87 -18.02
N ALA A 53 33.26 -3.11 -18.39
CA ALA A 53 33.41 -3.54 -19.78
C ALA A 53 32.07 -3.81 -20.44
N ILE A 54 31.03 -4.11 -19.66
CA ILE A 54 29.67 -4.35 -20.16
C ILE A 54 28.99 -3.02 -20.47
N PRO A 55 28.46 -2.80 -21.70
CA PRO A 55 27.73 -1.59 -22.01
C PRO A 55 26.45 -1.42 -21.20
N LEU A 56 26.08 -0.19 -20.84
CA LEU A 56 24.85 0.10 -20.05
C LEU A 56 23.57 -0.42 -20.70
N TYR A 57 23.48 -0.40 -22.03
CA TYR A 57 22.30 -0.89 -22.75
C TYR A 57 22.07 -2.40 -22.58
N SER A 58 23.13 -3.17 -22.26
CA SER A 58 23.00 -4.61 -22.00
C SER A 58 22.17 -4.93 -20.76
N GLY A 59 22.10 -4.01 -19.79
CA GLY A 59 21.16 -4.09 -18.65
C GLY A 59 19.87 -3.35 -18.92
N LEU A 60 19.93 -2.17 -19.55
CA LEU A 60 18.78 -1.31 -19.74
C LEU A 60 17.71 -1.95 -20.64
N VAL A 61 18.11 -2.59 -21.75
CA VAL A 61 17.17 -3.24 -22.68
C VAL A 61 16.39 -4.36 -22.00
N PRO A 62 17.04 -5.34 -21.30
CA PRO A 62 16.29 -6.35 -20.55
C PRO A 62 15.41 -5.76 -19.44
N ILE A 63 15.87 -4.75 -18.70
CA ILE A 63 15.09 -4.06 -17.66
C ILE A 63 13.80 -3.50 -18.27
N LEU A 64 13.90 -2.75 -19.36
CA LEU A 64 12.73 -2.17 -20.03
C LEU A 64 11.81 -3.24 -20.63
N THR A 65 12.37 -4.35 -21.11
CA THR A 65 11.59 -5.49 -21.61
C THR A 65 10.78 -6.13 -20.50
N VAL A 66 11.40 -6.42 -19.34
CA VAL A 66 10.70 -6.99 -18.17
C VAL A 66 9.64 -6.04 -17.67
N LEU A 67 9.96 -4.74 -17.51
CA LEU A 67 9.00 -3.72 -17.12
C LEU A 67 7.81 -3.63 -18.09
N GLY A 68 8.08 -3.59 -19.40
CA GLY A 68 7.02 -3.54 -20.42
C GLY A 68 6.13 -4.77 -20.39
N SER A 69 6.72 -5.96 -20.20
CA SER A 69 5.98 -7.20 -20.04
C SER A 69 5.09 -7.17 -18.80
N GLU A 70 5.59 -6.67 -17.68
CA GLU A 70 4.83 -6.52 -16.44
C GLU A 70 3.65 -5.56 -16.60
N LEU A 71 3.85 -4.41 -17.23
CA LEU A 71 2.77 -3.46 -17.49
C LEU A 71 1.67 -4.05 -18.38
N VAL A 72 2.07 -4.84 -19.40
CA VAL A 72 1.11 -5.55 -20.27
C VAL A 72 0.35 -6.63 -19.47
N LEU A 73 1.06 -7.44 -18.67
CA LEU A 73 0.44 -8.46 -17.81
C LEU A 73 -0.53 -7.83 -16.80
N SER A 74 -0.11 -6.77 -16.13
CA SER A 74 -0.96 -6.01 -15.20
C SER A 74 -2.22 -5.48 -15.90
N GLY A 75 -2.08 -4.96 -17.12
CA GLY A 75 -3.22 -4.56 -17.95
C GLY A 75 -4.17 -5.73 -18.25
N LEU A 76 -3.65 -6.88 -18.67
CA LEU A 76 -4.46 -8.08 -18.96
C LEU A 76 -5.20 -8.59 -17.72
N ILE A 77 -4.58 -8.54 -16.55
CA ILE A 77 -5.17 -8.91 -15.25
C ILE A 77 -6.39 -8.04 -14.92
N LEU A 78 -6.35 -6.74 -15.24
CA LEU A 78 -7.49 -5.84 -15.02
C LEU A 78 -8.68 -6.19 -15.92
N TYR A 79 -8.41 -6.56 -17.18
CA TYR A 79 -9.47 -6.80 -18.16
C TYR A 79 -10.02 -8.23 -18.14
N SER A 80 -9.27 -9.23 -17.65
CA SER A 80 -9.65 -10.64 -17.72
C SER A 80 -9.63 -11.33 -16.37
N VAL A 81 -10.82 -11.63 -15.83
CA VAL A 81 -10.98 -12.43 -14.60
C VAL A 81 -10.34 -13.82 -14.75
N LYS A 82 -10.47 -14.47 -15.92
CA LYS A 82 -9.89 -15.79 -16.16
C LYS A 82 -8.36 -15.74 -16.12
N PHE A 83 -7.79 -14.71 -16.75
CA PHE A 83 -6.34 -14.51 -16.77
C PHE A 83 -5.79 -14.21 -15.36
N ARG A 84 -6.47 -13.35 -14.61
CA ARG A 84 -6.15 -13.06 -13.21
C ARG A 84 -6.17 -14.33 -12.35
N GLN A 85 -7.20 -15.16 -12.48
CA GLN A 85 -7.31 -16.42 -11.74
C GLN A 85 -6.25 -17.46 -12.14
N LEU A 86 -5.77 -17.40 -13.38
CA LEU A 86 -4.68 -18.27 -13.85
C LEU A 86 -3.35 -17.89 -13.22
N LEU A 87 -3.05 -16.58 -13.11
CA LEU A 87 -1.77 -16.07 -12.60
C LEU A 87 -1.74 -16.01 -11.07
N TRP A 88 -2.76 -15.43 -10.45
CA TRP A 88 -2.80 -15.18 -9.01
C TRP A 88 -3.58 -16.22 -8.22
N GLY A 89 -4.31 -17.10 -8.92
CA GLY A 89 -5.19 -18.05 -8.26
C GLY A 89 -6.52 -17.43 -7.86
N LYS A 90 -7.14 -18.06 -6.86
CA LYS A 90 -8.40 -17.63 -6.25
C LYS A 90 -8.26 -17.71 -4.73
N PRO A 91 -8.92 -16.85 -3.97
CA PRO A 91 -9.08 -17.03 -2.54
C PRO A 91 -9.70 -18.40 -2.22
N VAL A 92 -9.24 -19.04 -1.17
CA VAL A 92 -9.68 -20.37 -0.76
C VAL A 92 -10.25 -20.33 0.65
N ILE A 93 -11.50 -20.76 0.81
CA ILE A 93 -12.15 -20.82 2.12
C ILE A 93 -11.55 -21.99 2.92
N LEU A 94 -11.00 -21.73 4.09
CA LEU A 94 -10.45 -22.74 5.00
C LEU A 94 -11.43 -23.11 6.14
N ILE A 95 -12.21 -22.11 6.60
CA ILE A 95 -13.29 -22.30 7.58
C ILE A 95 -14.56 -21.69 6.98
N GLU A 96 -15.65 -22.46 6.98
CA GLU A 96 -16.97 -22.03 6.53
C GLU A 96 -18.04 -22.36 7.57
N ASN A 97 -18.76 -21.34 8.05
CA ASN A 97 -19.78 -21.47 9.11
C ASN A 97 -19.26 -22.23 10.35
N GLY A 98 -18.02 -21.95 10.76
CA GLY A 98 -17.36 -22.59 11.90
C GLY A 98 -16.84 -24.01 11.63
N LYS A 99 -16.97 -24.52 10.38
CA LYS A 99 -16.48 -25.85 9.99
C LYS A 99 -15.17 -25.73 9.24
N LEU A 100 -14.17 -26.47 9.69
CA LEU A 100 -12.88 -26.57 9.06
C LEU A 100 -12.99 -27.43 7.77
N LEU A 101 -12.58 -26.87 6.62
CA LEU A 101 -12.58 -27.54 5.32
C LEU A 101 -11.22 -28.23 5.09
N GLN A 102 -11.08 -29.47 5.59
CA GLN A 102 -9.82 -30.22 5.57
C GLN A 102 -9.25 -30.43 4.15
N ASP A 103 -10.12 -30.62 3.14
CA ASP A 103 -9.68 -30.79 1.75
C ASP A 103 -9.06 -29.50 1.18
N ASN A 104 -9.58 -28.33 1.57
CA ASN A 104 -9.01 -27.05 1.19
C ASN A 104 -7.67 -26.80 1.87
N LEU A 105 -7.52 -27.17 3.16
CA LEU A 105 -6.22 -27.12 3.86
C LEU A 105 -5.17 -27.98 3.15
N ARG A 106 -5.52 -29.22 2.80
CA ARG A 106 -4.63 -30.13 2.07
C ARG A 106 -4.25 -29.56 0.70
N ARG A 107 -5.23 -29.03 -0.04
CA ARG A 107 -5.03 -28.46 -1.37
C ARG A 107 -4.14 -27.23 -1.34
N THR A 108 -4.28 -26.39 -0.33
CA THR A 108 -3.46 -25.18 -0.15
C THR A 108 -2.15 -25.45 0.60
N ARG A 109 -1.97 -26.69 1.11
CA ARG A 109 -0.80 -27.12 1.90
C ARG A 109 -0.63 -26.31 3.19
N VAL A 110 -1.73 -25.78 3.73
CA VAL A 110 -1.74 -25.07 5.01
C VAL A 110 -1.92 -26.08 6.12
N THR A 111 -1.02 -26.07 7.09
CA THR A 111 -1.12 -26.90 8.30
C THR A 111 -2.05 -26.27 9.32
N LEU A 112 -2.50 -27.07 10.31
CA LEU A 112 -3.30 -26.53 11.42
C LEU A 112 -2.51 -25.52 12.25
N ASP A 113 -1.21 -25.77 12.42
CA ASP A 113 -0.33 -24.85 13.16
C ASP A 113 -0.18 -23.50 12.45
N GLU A 114 -0.05 -23.50 11.13
CA GLU A 114 -0.05 -22.27 10.33
C GLU A 114 -1.39 -21.56 10.40
N LEU A 115 -2.52 -22.28 10.23
CA LEU A 115 -3.85 -21.69 10.34
C LEU A 115 -4.04 -21.04 11.73
N THR A 116 -3.71 -21.74 12.80
CA THR A 116 -3.83 -21.19 14.16
C THR A 116 -2.84 -20.06 14.43
N GLY A 117 -1.67 -20.08 13.77
CA GLY A 117 -0.70 -18.99 13.75
C GLY A 117 -1.30 -17.72 13.16
N HIS A 118 -1.84 -17.82 11.95
CA HIS A 118 -2.52 -16.71 11.29
C HIS A 118 -3.75 -16.19 12.03
N LEU A 119 -4.51 -17.06 12.70
CA LEU A 119 -5.61 -16.63 13.57
C LEU A 119 -5.10 -15.76 14.72
N ARG A 120 -3.99 -16.16 15.38
CA ARG A 120 -3.37 -15.35 16.46
C ARG A 120 -2.87 -13.99 15.97
N GLU A 121 -2.34 -13.90 14.74
CA GLU A 121 -1.96 -12.62 14.12
C GLU A 121 -3.15 -11.67 13.92
N LYS A 122 -4.38 -12.22 13.89
CA LYS A 122 -5.63 -11.46 13.79
C LYS A 122 -6.36 -11.33 15.14
N ASP A 123 -5.64 -11.53 16.24
CA ASP A 123 -6.17 -11.47 17.62
C ASP A 123 -7.28 -12.49 17.91
N VAL A 124 -7.36 -13.58 17.15
CA VAL A 124 -8.31 -14.67 17.37
C VAL A 124 -7.60 -15.86 17.98
N LEU A 125 -7.88 -16.14 19.26
CA LEU A 125 -7.26 -17.25 20.00
C LEU A 125 -8.06 -18.56 19.89
N ASP A 126 -9.37 -18.47 19.72
CA ASP A 126 -10.27 -19.62 19.65
C ASP A 126 -10.78 -19.82 18.21
N ILE A 127 -10.35 -20.92 17.58
CA ILE A 127 -10.80 -21.29 16.24
C ILE A 127 -12.32 -21.50 16.16
N THR A 128 -12.97 -21.86 17.28
CA THR A 128 -14.43 -22.06 17.34
C THR A 128 -15.20 -20.74 17.28
N ALA A 129 -14.54 -19.61 17.55
CA ALA A 129 -15.09 -18.28 17.41
C ALA A 129 -15.15 -17.81 15.94
N VAL A 130 -14.47 -18.52 15.01
CA VAL A 130 -14.36 -18.14 13.60
C VAL A 130 -15.53 -18.68 12.81
N GLN A 131 -16.28 -17.78 12.16
CA GLN A 131 -17.33 -18.14 11.21
C GLN A 131 -16.75 -18.45 9.81
N TYR A 132 -15.90 -17.55 9.30
CA TYR A 132 -15.20 -17.73 8.02
C TYR A 132 -13.72 -17.41 8.16
N ALA A 133 -12.87 -18.22 7.53
CA ALA A 133 -11.47 -17.93 7.32
C ALA A 133 -11.14 -18.19 5.85
N ILE A 134 -10.58 -17.21 5.17
CA ILE A 134 -10.30 -17.23 3.72
C ILE A 134 -8.81 -16.96 3.53
N LEU A 135 -8.13 -17.90 2.90
CA LEU A 135 -6.75 -17.71 2.45
C LEU A 135 -6.78 -16.90 1.15
N GLU A 136 -6.22 -15.70 1.19
CA GLU A 136 -6.14 -14.79 0.04
C GLU A 136 -5.02 -15.20 -0.92
N THR A 137 -4.99 -14.60 -2.10
CA THR A 137 -4.00 -14.90 -3.15
C THR A 137 -2.58 -14.48 -2.78
N ASP A 138 -2.43 -13.50 -1.92
CA ASP A 138 -1.14 -13.02 -1.39
C ASP A 138 -0.62 -13.84 -0.20
N GLY A 139 -1.37 -14.86 0.24
CA GLY A 139 -1.05 -15.71 1.38
C GLY A 139 -1.55 -15.21 2.73
N ASN A 140 -2.17 -14.04 2.80
CA ASN A 140 -2.79 -13.53 4.01
C ASN A 140 -4.08 -14.29 4.35
N LEU A 141 -4.42 -14.34 5.64
CA LEU A 141 -5.69 -14.91 6.10
C LEU A 141 -6.68 -13.79 6.46
N SER A 142 -7.84 -13.79 5.77
CA SER A 142 -9.00 -12.97 6.14
C SER A 142 -9.87 -13.75 7.12
N VAL A 143 -10.13 -13.18 8.31
CA VAL A 143 -10.85 -13.86 9.38
C VAL A 143 -12.11 -13.09 9.77
N PHE A 144 -13.23 -13.79 9.81
CA PHE A 144 -14.54 -13.24 10.18
C PHE A 144 -15.11 -14.05 11.36
N PRO A 145 -15.04 -13.52 12.59
CA PRO A 145 -15.66 -14.17 13.75
C PRO A 145 -17.18 -14.24 13.65
N PHE A 146 -17.80 -15.13 14.40
CA PHE A 146 -19.26 -15.13 14.57
C PHE A 146 -19.73 -13.77 15.13
N PRO A 147 -20.94 -13.30 14.76
CA PRO A 147 -21.45 -12.00 15.22
C PRO A 147 -21.41 -11.80 16.73
N LYS A 148 -21.58 -12.88 17.52
CA LYS A 148 -21.54 -12.84 18.98
C LYS A 148 -20.12 -12.72 19.57
N GLU A 149 -19.09 -13.03 18.77
CA GLU A 149 -17.68 -13.02 19.17
C GLU A 149 -16.93 -11.76 18.67
N ARG A 150 -17.58 -10.95 17.83
CA ARG A 150 -16.98 -9.70 17.35
C ARG A 150 -17.22 -8.56 18.34
N PRO A 151 -16.36 -7.52 18.36
CA PRO A 151 -16.65 -6.29 19.10
C PRO A 151 -17.99 -5.68 18.67
N ALA A 152 -18.78 -5.19 19.63
CA ALA A 152 -20.03 -4.52 19.33
C ALA A 152 -19.77 -3.24 18.51
N SER A 153 -20.50 -3.09 17.41
CA SER A 153 -20.46 -1.85 16.65
C SER A 153 -21.25 -0.74 17.39
N ALA A 154 -21.02 0.52 17.02
CA ALA A 154 -21.82 1.63 17.53
C ALA A 154 -23.32 1.41 17.29
N LYS A 155 -23.68 0.79 16.16
CA LYS A 155 -25.05 0.42 15.83
C LYS A 155 -25.63 -0.63 16.77
N ASP A 156 -24.83 -1.67 17.10
CA ASP A 156 -25.24 -2.72 18.03
C ASP A 156 -25.46 -2.17 19.45
N ALA A 157 -24.68 -1.14 19.82
CA ALA A 157 -24.81 -0.42 21.10
C ALA A 157 -25.85 0.70 21.08
N GLY A 158 -26.56 0.94 19.98
CA GLY A 158 -27.51 2.05 19.83
C GLY A 158 -26.89 3.44 19.85
N ILE A 159 -25.56 3.53 19.65
CA ILE A 159 -24.82 4.79 19.64
C ILE A 159 -24.83 5.36 18.22
N HIS A 160 -25.11 6.66 18.11
CA HIS A 160 -25.05 7.41 16.85
C HIS A 160 -23.84 8.34 16.86
N PRO A 161 -22.62 7.88 16.49
CA PRO A 161 -21.43 8.71 16.47
C PRO A 161 -21.59 9.83 15.44
N LYS A 162 -20.98 10.99 15.73
CA LYS A 162 -20.89 12.06 14.73
C LYS A 162 -20.03 11.58 13.55
N PRO A 163 -20.39 12.00 12.31
CA PRO A 163 -19.56 11.70 11.15
C PRO A 163 -18.12 12.16 11.37
N GLN A 164 -17.18 11.30 10.99
CA GLN A 164 -15.77 11.67 10.91
C GLN A 164 -15.46 12.01 9.44
N PHE A 165 -14.79 13.13 9.24
CA PHE A 165 -14.37 13.56 7.92
C PHE A 165 -12.86 13.39 7.77
N LEU A 166 -12.43 13.00 6.58
CA LEU A 166 -11.02 12.91 6.25
C LEU A 166 -10.45 14.33 6.14
N PRO A 167 -9.41 14.68 6.92
CA PRO A 167 -8.78 15.98 6.79
C PRO A 167 -8.00 16.09 5.47
N VAL A 168 -8.08 17.25 4.83
CA VAL A 168 -7.32 17.60 3.64
C VAL A 168 -6.14 18.45 4.06
N THR A 169 -4.92 18.05 3.69
CA THR A 169 -3.70 18.79 3.99
C THR A 169 -3.59 19.99 3.04
N ILE A 170 -3.60 21.19 3.61
CA ILE A 170 -3.52 22.48 2.87
C ILE A 170 -2.07 22.97 2.83
N VAL A 171 -1.38 22.94 3.96
CA VAL A 171 0.04 23.28 4.07
C VAL A 171 0.76 22.12 4.72
N GLU A 172 1.88 21.71 4.12
CA GLU A 172 2.79 20.72 4.64
C GLU A 172 4.22 21.25 4.52
N ASP A 173 4.92 21.26 5.64
CA ASP A 173 6.34 21.67 5.73
C ASP A 173 6.66 23.05 5.13
N GLY A 174 5.71 23.99 5.19
CA GLY A 174 5.82 25.33 4.62
C GLY A 174 5.43 25.42 3.14
N PHE A 175 4.92 24.33 2.53
CA PHE A 175 4.48 24.32 1.15
C PHE A 175 2.95 24.30 1.08
N LEU A 176 2.38 25.27 0.36
CA LEU A 176 0.95 25.36 0.08
C LEU A 176 0.55 24.44 -1.08
N SER A 177 -0.40 23.54 -0.85
CA SER A 177 -1.08 22.80 -1.91
C SER A 177 -2.33 23.55 -2.37
N ARG A 178 -2.24 24.28 -3.49
CA ARG A 178 -3.39 24.99 -4.07
C ARG A 178 -4.48 24.03 -4.57
N GLU A 179 -4.09 22.85 -5.02
CA GLU A 179 -5.02 21.81 -5.43
C GLU A 179 -5.90 21.38 -4.24
N ASN A 180 -5.26 21.08 -3.11
CA ASN A 180 -5.96 20.66 -1.90
C ASN A 180 -6.80 21.78 -1.30
N LEU A 181 -6.35 23.03 -1.37
CA LEU A 181 -7.12 24.20 -0.95
C LEU A 181 -8.45 24.28 -1.73
N GLY A 182 -8.38 24.12 -3.08
CA GLY A 182 -9.56 24.07 -3.93
C GLY A 182 -10.47 22.86 -3.64
N ARG A 183 -9.89 21.66 -3.43
CA ARG A 183 -10.63 20.44 -3.06
C ARG A 183 -11.38 20.59 -1.73
N ALA A 184 -10.81 21.32 -0.79
CA ALA A 184 -11.46 21.62 0.50
C ALA A 184 -12.54 22.71 0.38
N GLY A 185 -12.76 23.29 -0.81
CA GLY A 185 -13.69 24.40 -1.02
C GLY A 185 -13.26 25.69 -0.30
N LYS A 186 -11.93 25.87 -0.13
CA LYS A 186 -11.34 27.03 0.55
C LYS A 186 -10.54 27.87 -0.44
N ASP A 187 -10.35 29.14 -0.09
CA ASP A 187 -9.61 30.12 -0.89
C ASP A 187 -8.41 30.69 -0.10
N GLU A 188 -7.61 31.50 -0.78
CA GLU A 188 -6.45 32.14 -0.16
C GLU A 188 -6.84 33.15 0.94
N ALA A 189 -8.05 33.71 0.89
CA ALA A 189 -8.55 34.61 1.92
C ALA A 189 -8.80 33.85 3.23
N TRP A 190 -9.45 32.68 3.13
CA TRP A 190 -9.63 31.79 4.26
C TRP A 190 -8.27 31.32 4.84
N LEU A 191 -7.31 30.96 3.98
CA LEU A 191 -5.98 30.55 4.44
C LEU A 191 -5.28 31.65 5.23
N LYS A 192 -5.32 32.89 4.71
CA LYS A 192 -4.75 34.05 5.40
C LYS A 192 -5.40 34.28 6.76
N GLN A 193 -6.72 34.17 6.86
CA GLN A 193 -7.43 34.30 8.14
C GLN A 193 -6.96 33.25 9.14
N VAL A 194 -6.90 31.98 8.77
CA VAL A 194 -6.44 30.89 9.64
C VAL A 194 -5.01 31.13 10.11
N LEU A 195 -4.11 31.52 9.23
CA LEU A 195 -2.72 31.80 9.58
C LEU A 195 -2.59 33.01 10.51
N GLN A 196 -3.40 34.05 10.31
CA GLN A 196 -3.45 35.22 11.23
C GLN A 196 -3.94 34.83 12.62
N GLU A 197 -4.94 33.96 12.74
CA GLU A 197 -5.43 33.45 14.03
C GLU A 197 -4.30 32.74 14.81
N HIS A 198 -3.40 32.06 14.12
CA HIS A 198 -2.25 31.38 14.69
C HIS A 198 -0.97 32.26 14.75
N ARG A 199 -1.02 33.50 14.28
CA ARG A 199 0.13 34.45 14.18
C ARG A 199 1.32 33.85 13.45
N ALA A 200 1.06 33.12 12.37
CA ALA A 200 2.03 32.35 11.60
C ALA A 200 1.97 32.70 10.11
N GLU A 201 3.06 32.40 9.42
CA GLU A 201 3.14 32.42 7.97
C GLU A 201 3.11 30.99 7.41
N ILE A 202 2.94 30.86 6.10
CA ILE A 202 2.99 29.53 5.44
C ILE A 202 4.33 28.84 5.71
N ALA A 203 5.42 29.62 5.67
CA ALA A 203 6.78 29.11 5.91
C ALA A 203 6.99 28.51 7.31
N ASP A 204 6.29 29.06 8.33
CA ASP A 204 6.37 28.63 9.73
C ASP A 204 5.42 27.47 10.05
N THR A 205 4.58 27.08 9.08
CA THR A 205 3.58 26.03 9.25
C THR A 205 4.18 24.67 8.90
N LEU A 206 4.20 23.75 9.88
CA LEU A 206 4.56 22.36 9.64
C LEU A 206 3.38 21.61 8.98
N LEU A 207 2.18 21.78 9.55
CA LEU A 207 0.98 21.12 9.05
C LEU A 207 -0.24 22.02 9.24
N LEU A 208 -1.02 22.19 8.19
CA LEU A 208 -2.36 22.76 8.24
C LEU A 208 -3.32 21.83 7.51
N THR A 209 -4.31 21.31 8.20
CA THR A 209 -5.36 20.50 7.61
C THR A 209 -6.74 21.07 7.90
N VAL A 210 -7.69 20.77 7.04
CA VAL A 210 -9.12 21.07 7.27
C VAL A 210 -9.96 19.88 6.81
N ASP A 211 -10.97 19.54 7.59
CA ASP A 211 -11.94 18.51 7.23
C ASP A 211 -13.24 19.10 6.65
N ALA A 212 -14.12 18.25 6.13
CA ALA A 212 -15.43 18.67 5.61
C ALA A 212 -16.37 19.22 6.69
N GLY A 213 -16.09 19.00 7.98
CA GLY A 213 -16.76 19.62 9.11
C GLY A 213 -16.19 20.99 9.48
N ASN A 214 -15.26 21.54 8.70
CA ASN A 214 -14.51 22.77 8.97
C ASN A 214 -13.62 22.72 10.23
N LYS A 215 -13.28 21.54 10.72
CA LYS A 215 -12.30 21.39 11.79
C LYS A 215 -10.92 21.62 11.20
N VAL A 216 -10.25 22.65 11.71
CA VAL A 216 -8.88 23.02 11.34
C VAL A 216 -7.93 22.44 12.37
N VAL A 217 -6.81 21.86 11.89
CA VAL A 217 -5.66 21.49 12.71
C VAL A 217 -4.46 22.22 12.15
N TRP A 218 -3.81 23.02 12.99
CA TRP A 218 -2.58 23.74 12.66
C TRP A 218 -1.47 23.32 13.62
N LEU A 219 -0.30 23.06 13.06
CA LEU A 219 0.94 22.79 13.79
C LEU A 219 2.03 23.71 13.22
N GLY A 220 2.70 24.44 14.09
CA GLY A 220 3.86 25.26 13.75
C GLY A 220 5.14 24.43 13.69
N LYS A 221 6.14 24.92 12.96
CA LYS A 221 7.50 24.37 13.01
C LYS A 221 8.16 24.73 14.34
N GLU A 222 8.78 23.76 14.99
CA GLU A 222 9.54 23.99 16.22
C GLU A 222 10.95 24.56 15.95
N TYR A 223 11.44 24.40 14.71
CA TYR A 223 12.77 24.83 14.27
C TYR A 223 12.65 25.78 13.08
N GLY A 224 12.85 27.06 13.33
CA GLY A 224 12.81 28.08 12.29
C GLY A 224 12.96 29.51 12.86
N ARG A 225 13.96 29.67 13.72
CA ARG A 225 14.52 31.01 14.04
C ARG A 225 16.01 31.00 13.75
#